data_9f134ee44f4b1667e01c38a1d18c9f31
#
_entry.id   9f134ee44f4b1667e01c38a1d18c9f31
#
_cell.length_a   1.000
_cell.length_b   1.000
_cell.length_c   1.000
_cell.angle_alpha   90.00
_cell.angle_beta   90.00
_cell.angle_gamma   90.00
#
_symmetry.space_group_name_H-M   'P 1'
#
loop_
_entity.id
_entity.type
_entity.pdbx_description
1 polymer ?
#
loop_
_entity_poly.entity_id
_entity_poly.type
_entity_poly.pdbx_seq_one_letter_code
_entity_poly.pdbx_strand_id
1 'polypeptide(L)'
;MNRFGHLTIYGVAVVATLVASAANAQEAPRTGGEAPPATQPNPPTAQKSAPSVDPKVNGLFATSCGWCHQAGGRAAGRGPKLAGTDKSDEFIIRQIKQGKPPGMPAFGKSFNDDQIQAIVAYIRALRETP
;
A
#
# COMPACT_ATOMS: atom_id res chain seq x y z
N MET A 1 17.48 -49.23 24.62
CA MET A 1 17.18 -50.03 23.45
C MET A 1 16.81 -49.06 22.37
N ASN A 2 17.77 -48.59 21.64
CA ASN A 2 18.33 -48.98 20.34
C ASN A 2 17.30 -48.99 19.22
N ARG A 3 17.46 -48.02 18.23
CA ARG A 3 17.84 -48.36 16.83
C ARG A 3 17.82 -47.03 16.06
N PHE A 4 18.89 -46.48 15.64
CA PHE A 4 19.72 -46.60 14.41
C PHE A 4 18.90 -46.89 13.14
N GLY A 5 19.00 -46.01 12.19
CA GLY A 5 18.60 -46.25 10.80
C GLY A 5 18.47 -44.98 10.00
N HIS A 6 19.35 -44.76 9.28
CA HIS A 6 19.85 -44.71 7.92
C HIS A 6 19.94 -43.30 7.33
N LEU A 7 21.17 -42.89 7.24
CA LEU A 7 21.75 -41.90 6.36
C LEU A 7 21.52 -42.32 4.90
N THR A 8 20.81 -41.55 4.11
CA THR A 8 20.83 -41.72 2.66
C THR A 8 21.26 -40.43 2.01
N ILE A 9 22.53 -40.46 1.60
CA ILE A 9 23.15 -39.41 0.80
C ILE A 9 22.71 -39.65 -0.65
N TYR A 10 21.93 -38.72 -1.22
CA TYR A 10 21.76 -38.67 -2.67
C TYR A 10 22.43 -37.39 -3.18
N GLY A 11 23.60 -37.63 -3.77
CA GLY A 11 24.27 -36.69 -4.63
C GLY A 11 23.46 -36.48 -5.91
N VAL A 12 23.16 -35.29 -6.25
CA VAL A 12 22.62 -34.92 -7.56
C VAL A 12 23.56 -33.91 -8.22
N ALA A 13 23.97 -34.33 -9.38
CA ALA A 13 24.92 -33.71 -10.28
C ALA A 13 24.54 -32.29 -10.69
N VAL A 14 25.53 -31.42 -10.68
CA VAL A 14 25.51 -30.10 -11.29
C VAL A 14 25.56 -30.28 -12.82
N VAL A 15 24.48 -29.91 -13.49
CA VAL A 15 24.50 -29.67 -14.93
C VAL A 15 24.57 -28.18 -15.17
N ALA A 16 25.75 -27.72 -15.51
CA ALA A 16 25.99 -26.37 -16.00
C ALA A 16 25.54 -26.28 -17.45
N THR A 17 24.48 -25.55 -17.71
CA THR A 17 24.13 -25.13 -19.08
C THR A 17 24.53 -23.66 -19.25
N LEU A 18 25.63 -23.47 -19.96
CA LEU A 18 26.03 -22.21 -20.57
C LEU A 18 25.05 -21.87 -21.70
N VAL A 19 24.28 -20.81 -21.56
CA VAL A 19 23.59 -20.19 -22.69
C VAL A 19 24.22 -18.83 -22.93
N ALA A 20 25.02 -18.79 -23.96
CA ALA A 20 25.48 -17.55 -24.57
C ALA A 20 24.29 -16.92 -25.30
N SER A 21 23.93 -15.71 -24.96
CA SER A 21 23.00 -14.90 -25.75
C SER A 21 23.62 -13.59 -26.15
N ALA A 22 23.58 -13.44 -27.44
CA ALA A 22 24.16 -12.39 -28.25
C ALA A 22 23.61 -10.99 -27.89
N ALA A 23 24.51 -10.04 -27.92
CA ALA A 23 24.25 -8.61 -27.99
C ALA A 23 23.38 -8.28 -29.20
N ASN A 24 22.26 -7.60 -28.99
CA ASN A 24 21.56 -6.91 -30.04
C ASN A 24 21.63 -5.40 -29.72
N ALA A 25 22.65 -4.79 -30.28
CA ALA A 25 22.80 -3.35 -30.36
C ALA A 25 21.87 -2.86 -31.47
N GLN A 26 20.77 -2.21 -31.12
CA GLN A 26 20.04 -1.39 -32.09
C GLN A 26 20.24 0.07 -31.73
N GLU A 27 21.17 0.64 -32.41
CA GLU A 27 21.40 2.06 -32.52
C GLU A 27 20.35 2.63 -33.47
N ALA A 28 19.47 3.49 -32.97
CA ALA A 28 18.56 4.28 -33.78
C ALA A 28 18.98 5.77 -33.75
N PRO A 29 18.93 6.49 -34.88
CA PRO A 29 19.51 7.81 -35.00
C PRO A 29 18.67 8.87 -34.30
N ARG A 30 19.35 9.71 -33.53
CA ARG A 30 18.80 10.93 -32.93
C ARG A 30 18.74 12.02 -33.97
N THR A 31 17.57 12.43 -34.35
CA THR A 31 17.35 13.70 -35.03
C THR A 31 16.25 14.49 -34.35
N GLY A 32 16.53 15.76 -34.13
CA GLY A 32 15.51 16.78 -33.95
C GLY A 32 15.20 17.17 -32.52
N GLY A 33 15.75 18.30 -32.11
CA GLY A 33 15.39 18.99 -30.87
C GLY A 33 13.93 19.44 -30.87
N GLU A 34 13.30 19.19 -29.77
CA GLU A 34 12.04 19.86 -29.38
C GLU A 34 12.21 20.25 -27.95
N ALA A 35 12.03 21.53 -27.70
CA ALA A 35 12.10 22.11 -26.36
C ALA A 35 10.99 21.54 -25.46
N PRO A 36 11.24 21.34 -24.16
CA PRO A 36 10.18 20.86 -23.25
C PRO A 36 9.09 21.92 -23.13
N PRO A 37 7.82 21.56 -23.28
CA PRO A 37 6.72 22.48 -23.02
C PRO A 37 6.70 22.83 -21.55
N ALA A 38 6.58 24.13 -21.30
CA ALA A 38 6.51 24.75 -19.99
C ALA A 38 5.51 24.02 -19.07
N THR A 39 5.97 23.72 -17.89
CA THR A 39 5.18 23.30 -16.74
C THR A 39 4.01 24.27 -16.53
N GLN A 40 2.82 23.89 -16.91
CA GLN A 40 1.62 24.60 -16.50
C GLN A 40 1.32 24.21 -15.06
N PRO A 41 1.23 25.17 -14.13
CA PRO A 41 0.69 24.89 -12.81
C PRO A 41 -0.80 24.56 -12.98
N ASN A 42 -1.16 23.32 -12.72
CA ASN A 42 -2.55 22.93 -12.63
C ASN A 42 -3.24 23.76 -11.55
N PRO A 43 -4.30 24.51 -11.87
CA PRO A 43 -5.10 25.16 -10.85
C PRO A 43 -5.76 24.10 -9.98
N PRO A 44 -5.92 24.31 -8.67
CA PRO A 44 -6.64 23.40 -7.80
C PRO A 44 -8.11 23.39 -8.22
N THR A 45 -8.43 22.49 -9.14
CA THR A 45 -9.82 22.23 -9.47
C THR A 45 -10.43 21.49 -8.28
N ALA A 46 -11.18 22.22 -7.48
CA ALA A 46 -12.08 21.67 -6.49
C ALA A 46 -13.15 20.84 -7.23
N GLN A 47 -12.79 19.66 -7.69
CA GLN A 47 -13.75 18.69 -8.16
C GLN A 47 -14.38 18.04 -6.94
N LYS A 48 -15.55 18.56 -6.59
CA LYS A 48 -16.52 17.93 -5.70
C LYS A 48 -17.10 16.70 -6.42
N SER A 49 -16.22 15.80 -6.80
CA SER A 49 -16.56 14.46 -7.31
C SER A 49 -16.93 13.61 -6.11
N ALA A 50 -17.97 12.80 -6.26
CA ALA A 50 -18.29 11.73 -5.32
C ALA A 50 -16.99 10.95 -5.03
N PRO A 51 -16.69 10.59 -3.77
CA PRO A 51 -15.38 10.07 -3.39
C PRO A 51 -15.14 8.72 -4.06
N SER A 52 -14.49 8.75 -5.21
CA SER A 52 -13.86 7.57 -5.78
C SER A 52 -12.65 7.26 -4.90
N VAL A 53 -12.79 6.28 -4.04
CA VAL A 53 -11.70 5.83 -3.18
C VAL A 53 -10.59 5.31 -4.08
N ASP A 54 -9.42 5.95 -4.03
CA ASP A 54 -8.25 5.54 -4.81
C ASP A 54 -7.96 4.05 -4.53
N PRO A 55 -7.87 3.18 -5.55
CA PRO A 55 -7.56 1.77 -5.37
C PRO A 55 -6.29 1.50 -4.55
N LYS A 56 -5.30 2.41 -4.63
CA LYS A 56 -4.07 2.33 -3.83
C LYS A 56 -4.34 2.49 -2.35
N VAL A 57 -5.23 3.41 -1.97
CA VAL A 57 -5.59 3.65 -0.57
C VAL A 57 -6.41 2.48 -0.02
N ASN A 58 -7.28 1.90 -0.84
CA ASN A 58 -8.04 0.70 -0.45
C ASN A 58 -7.10 -0.47 -0.13
N GLY A 59 -6.09 -0.71 -0.99
CA GLY A 59 -5.05 -1.71 -0.75
C GLY A 59 -4.23 -1.42 0.51
N LEU A 60 -3.80 -0.16 0.69
CA LEU A 60 -3.05 0.27 1.86
C LEU A 60 -3.83 0.06 3.15
N PHE A 61 -5.11 0.44 3.15
CA PHE A 61 -6.00 0.23 4.29
C PHE A 61 -6.18 -1.26 4.60
N ALA A 62 -6.45 -2.08 3.58
CA ALA A 62 -6.68 -3.51 3.74
C ALA A 62 -5.48 -4.22 4.39
N THR A 63 -4.26 -3.89 3.96
CA THR A 63 -3.04 -4.54 4.45
C THR A 63 -2.58 -4.04 5.82
N SER A 64 -2.82 -2.78 6.15
CA SER A 64 -2.27 -2.16 7.37
C SER A 64 -3.31 -1.98 8.48
N CYS A 65 -4.56 -1.72 8.13
CA CYS A 65 -5.63 -1.37 9.07
C CYS A 65 -6.68 -2.47 9.18
N GLY A 66 -6.90 -3.23 8.10
CA GLY A 66 -7.99 -4.22 7.97
C GLY A 66 -7.94 -5.35 8.98
N TRP A 67 -6.77 -5.67 9.54
CA TRP A 67 -6.62 -6.68 10.59
C TRP A 67 -7.37 -6.33 11.89
N CYS A 68 -7.48 -5.05 12.20
CA CYS A 68 -8.14 -4.54 13.38
C CYS A 68 -9.49 -3.90 13.05
N HIS A 69 -9.61 -3.19 11.93
CA HIS A 69 -10.81 -2.51 11.46
C HIS A 69 -11.46 -3.32 10.34
N GLN A 70 -12.31 -4.27 10.70
CA GLN A 70 -12.84 -5.28 9.79
C GLN A 70 -13.78 -4.71 8.72
N ALA A 71 -14.06 -5.51 7.69
CA ALA A 71 -14.90 -5.14 6.55
C ALA A 71 -14.50 -3.80 5.91
N GLY A 72 -13.18 -3.56 5.78
CA GLY A 72 -12.66 -2.29 5.26
C GLY A 72 -13.00 -1.09 6.13
N GLY A 73 -13.11 -1.25 7.44
CA GLY A 73 -13.46 -0.20 8.40
C GLY A 73 -14.97 -0.08 8.69
N ARG A 74 -15.80 -0.92 8.07
CA ARG A 74 -17.27 -0.90 8.27
C ARG A 74 -17.74 -1.72 9.45
N ALA A 75 -16.91 -2.61 9.96
CA ALA A 75 -17.19 -3.42 11.13
C ALA A 75 -16.14 -3.25 12.21
N ALA A 76 -16.55 -3.40 13.47
CA ALA A 76 -15.64 -3.49 14.58
C ALA A 76 -14.91 -4.85 14.55
N GLY A 77 -13.65 -4.83 15.01
CA GLY A 77 -12.85 -6.03 15.25
C GLY A 77 -12.04 -5.80 16.51
N ARG A 78 -10.72 -5.89 16.44
CA ARG A 78 -9.85 -5.44 17.55
C ARG A 78 -9.89 -3.92 17.73
N GLY A 79 -10.14 -3.20 16.63
CA GLY A 79 -10.37 -1.76 16.61
C GLY A 79 -11.87 -1.45 16.42
N PRO A 80 -12.29 -0.20 16.66
CA PRO A 80 -13.68 0.21 16.48
C PRO A 80 -14.05 0.25 14.99
N LYS A 81 -15.35 0.23 14.69
CA LYS A 81 -15.91 0.60 13.40
C LYS A 81 -15.51 2.04 13.09
N LEU A 82 -15.12 2.30 11.85
CA LEU A 82 -14.69 3.62 11.34
C LEU A 82 -15.76 4.29 10.49
N ALA A 83 -16.58 3.52 9.79
CA ALA A 83 -17.69 4.05 9.01
C ALA A 83 -18.63 4.85 9.91
N GLY A 84 -18.97 6.08 9.49
CA GLY A 84 -19.83 6.96 10.25
C GLY A 84 -19.21 7.55 11.52
N THR A 85 -17.86 7.51 11.66
CA THR A 85 -17.20 8.07 12.85
C THR A 85 -17.44 9.58 12.98
N ASP A 86 -17.71 10.04 14.22
CA ASP A 86 -17.88 11.43 14.60
C ASP A 86 -16.58 12.18 14.90
N LYS A 87 -15.45 11.46 14.90
CA LYS A 87 -14.14 12.06 15.22
C LYS A 87 -13.71 13.02 14.12
N SER A 88 -13.07 14.14 14.49
CA SER A 88 -12.53 15.10 13.53
C SER A 88 -11.35 14.51 12.73
N ASP A 89 -11.03 15.11 11.58
CA ASP A 89 -9.91 14.68 10.76
C ASP A 89 -8.59 14.77 11.50
N GLU A 90 -8.39 15.85 12.27
CA GLU A 90 -7.20 16.06 13.09
C GLU A 90 -7.07 14.98 14.17
N PHE A 91 -8.18 14.55 14.76
CA PHE A 91 -8.18 13.44 15.71
C PHE A 91 -7.75 12.14 15.01
N ILE A 92 -8.30 11.85 13.83
CA ILE A 92 -7.98 10.63 13.08
C ILE A 92 -6.52 10.64 12.64
N ILE A 93 -6.03 11.78 12.09
CA ILE A 93 -4.62 11.95 11.70
C ILE A 93 -3.69 11.69 12.89
N ARG A 94 -3.96 12.34 14.02
CA ARG A 94 -3.16 12.16 15.23
C ARG A 94 -3.19 10.71 15.70
N GLN A 95 -4.37 10.07 15.68
CA GLN A 95 -4.54 8.69 16.07
C GLN A 95 -3.75 7.73 15.16
N ILE A 96 -3.73 7.95 13.85
CA ILE A 96 -2.93 7.17 12.90
C ILE A 96 -1.43 7.38 13.17
N LYS A 97 -1.00 8.63 13.36
CA LYS A 97 0.42 8.95 13.57
C LYS A 97 0.96 8.41 14.88
N GLN A 98 0.22 8.54 15.95
CA GLN A 98 0.67 8.20 17.32
C GLN A 98 0.26 6.81 17.76
N GLY A 99 -0.76 6.23 17.14
CA GLY A 99 -1.36 4.98 17.60
C GLY A 99 -2.15 5.14 18.91
N LYS A 100 -2.59 4.02 19.44
CA LYS A 100 -3.21 3.91 20.76
C LYS A 100 -2.76 2.60 21.41
N PRO A 101 -1.64 2.58 22.11
CA PRO A 101 -1.18 1.39 22.80
C PRO A 101 -2.21 0.86 23.83
N PRO A 102 -2.29 -0.47 24.05
CA PRO A 102 -1.56 -1.53 23.36
C PRO A 102 -2.21 -1.99 22.04
N GLY A 103 -3.36 -1.44 21.66
CA GLY A 103 -4.21 -1.99 20.60
C GLY A 103 -3.87 -1.53 19.19
N MET A 104 -3.54 -0.25 19.00
CA MET A 104 -3.27 0.32 17.69
C MET A 104 -1.82 0.82 17.61
N PRO A 105 -1.01 0.28 16.70
CA PRO A 105 0.36 0.75 16.50
C PRO A 105 0.40 2.16 15.90
N ALA A 106 1.53 2.85 16.09
CA ALA A 106 1.78 4.15 15.48
C ALA A 106 2.28 3.99 14.04
N PHE A 107 1.67 4.71 13.11
CA PHE A 107 2.00 4.66 11.68
C PHE A 107 2.70 5.92 11.16
N GLY A 108 2.96 6.93 12.01
CA GLY A 108 3.55 8.18 11.58
C GLY A 108 4.97 8.10 11.00
N LYS A 109 5.68 6.97 11.23
CA LYS A 109 6.96 6.68 10.59
C LYS A 109 6.82 5.80 9.33
N SER A 110 5.70 5.14 9.16
CA SER A 110 5.44 4.21 8.07
C SER A 110 4.72 4.86 6.89
N PHE A 111 3.93 5.89 7.16
CA PHE A 111 3.15 6.62 6.17
C PHE A 111 3.54 8.09 6.17
N ASN A 112 3.65 8.67 4.97
CA ASN A 112 3.78 10.12 4.81
C ASN A 112 2.43 10.81 5.00
N ASP A 113 2.45 12.15 5.03
CA ASP A 113 1.25 12.95 5.31
C ASP A 113 0.18 12.78 4.23
N ASP A 114 0.57 12.67 2.95
CA ASP A 114 -0.38 12.47 1.85
C ASP A 114 -1.11 11.13 1.97
N GLN A 115 -0.38 10.07 2.34
CA GLN A 115 -0.97 8.75 2.57
C GLN A 115 -1.94 8.77 3.77
N ILE A 116 -1.60 9.49 4.83
CA ILE A 116 -2.47 9.64 6.00
C ILE A 116 -3.73 10.42 5.63
N GLN A 117 -3.61 11.52 4.88
CA GLN A 117 -4.75 12.28 4.37
C GLN A 117 -5.65 11.42 3.48
N ALA A 118 -5.05 10.64 2.61
CA ALA A 118 -5.79 9.72 1.75
C ALA A 118 -6.54 8.65 2.55
N ILE A 119 -5.95 8.13 3.65
CA ILE A 119 -6.63 7.21 4.57
C ILE A 119 -7.81 7.92 5.27
N VAL A 120 -7.66 9.16 5.69
CA VAL A 120 -8.76 9.95 6.28
C VAL A 120 -9.89 10.11 5.28
N ALA A 121 -9.58 10.51 4.05
CA ALA A 121 -10.56 10.62 2.97
C ALA A 121 -11.28 9.29 2.70
N TYR A 122 -10.54 8.17 2.72
CA TYR A 122 -11.10 6.83 2.64
C TYR A 122 -12.12 6.59 3.77
N ILE A 123 -11.75 6.85 5.03
CA ILE A 123 -12.62 6.67 6.19
C ILE A 123 -13.90 7.51 6.05
N ARG A 124 -13.79 8.76 5.57
CA ARG A 124 -14.95 9.64 5.33
C ARG A 124 -15.86 9.15 4.21
N ALA A 125 -15.28 8.45 3.24
CA ALA A 125 -16.04 7.85 2.15
C ALA A 125 -16.76 6.55 2.55
N LEU A 126 -16.42 5.96 3.70
CA LEU A 126 -17.08 4.76 4.19
C LEU A 126 -18.53 5.06 4.53
N ARG A 127 -19.44 4.53 3.72
CA ARG A 127 -20.87 4.58 4.03
C ARG A 127 -21.22 3.49 5.03
N GLU A 128 -22.13 3.79 5.90
CA GLU A 128 -22.77 2.74 6.69
C GLU A 128 -23.52 1.83 5.73
N THR A 129 -23.30 0.52 5.84
CA THR A 129 -24.14 -0.45 5.14
C THR A 129 -25.47 -0.47 5.89
N PRO A 130 -26.60 -0.27 5.19
CA PRO A 130 -27.90 -0.33 5.82
C PRO A 130 -28.19 -1.68 6.44
#